data_d64a94ead32626945198e954a293ae10
#
_entry.id   d64a94ead32626945198e954a293ae10
#
_cell.length_a   1.000
_cell.length_b   1.000
_cell.length_c   1.000
_cell.angle_alpha   90.00
_cell.angle_beta   90.00
_cell.angle_gamma   90.00
#
_symmetry.space_group_name_H-M   'P 1'
#
loop_
_entity.id
_entity.type
_entity.pdbx_description
1 polymer ?
#
loop_
_entity_poly.entity_id
_entity_poly.type
_entity_poly.pdbx_seq_one_letter_code
_entity_poly.pdbx_strand_id
1 'polypeptide(L)'
;MRTATQTQLVLSQMADQKASILMGATFIVFTITVGQASKGSLPLPLLVLACFSFLSAICAVMVVMPSTRGPPAEIEKSNILFFGVFTQMREEEFTELVVERLATDESMFRTMLRDVYQNGQVLQRKKYRYLGYAYRLFLAGLTLTLIAFLLFGGRNVAPLI
;
A
#
# COMPACT_ATOMS: atom_id res chain seq x y z
N MET A 1 11.27 -19.51 13.35
CA MET A 1 9.96 -19.05 12.82
C MET A 1 9.49 -17.74 13.46
N ARG A 2 9.51 -17.61 14.79
CA ARG A 2 9.13 -16.36 15.49
C ARG A 2 9.77 -15.10 14.89
N THR A 3 11.07 -15.15 14.58
CA THR A 3 11.82 -14.05 13.96
C THR A 3 11.26 -13.66 12.58
N ALA A 4 10.94 -14.64 11.72
CA ALA A 4 10.40 -14.38 10.38
C ALA A 4 9.05 -13.68 10.45
N THR A 5 8.15 -14.14 11.32
CA THR A 5 6.82 -13.53 11.51
C THR A 5 6.95 -12.11 12.08
N GLN A 6 7.82 -11.90 13.07
CA GLN A 6 8.09 -10.57 13.62
C GLN A 6 8.65 -9.62 12.56
N THR A 7 9.62 -10.07 11.76
CA THR A 7 10.17 -9.27 10.65
C THR A 7 9.07 -8.88 9.65
N GLN A 8 8.19 -9.79 9.28
CA GLN A 8 7.07 -9.49 8.37
C GLN A 8 6.10 -8.47 8.95
N LEU A 9 5.79 -8.53 10.25
CA LEU A 9 4.96 -7.54 10.93
C LEU A 9 5.61 -6.16 10.88
N VAL A 10 6.90 -6.05 11.22
CA VAL A 10 7.64 -4.79 11.16
C VAL A 10 7.66 -4.23 9.73
N LEU A 11 7.96 -5.06 8.72
CA LEU A 11 7.96 -4.65 7.32
C LEU A 11 6.58 -4.19 6.87
N SER A 12 5.51 -4.84 7.33
CA SER A 12 4.13 -4.43 7.06
C SER A 12 3.83 -3.05 7.64
N GLN A 13 4.18 -2.82 8.91
CA GLN A 13 4.00 -1.53 9.59
C GLN A 13 4.82 -0.42 8.91
N MET A 14 6.06 -0.70 8.53
CA MET A 14 6.90 0.24 7.78
C MET A 14 6.29 0.61 6.42
N ALA A 15 5.67 -0.35 5.72
CA ALA A 15 5.00 -0.07 4.46
C ALA A 15 3.79 0.84 4.67
N ASP A 16 2.98 0.59 5.69
CA ASP A 16 1.81 1.41 6.05
C ASP A 16 2.24 2.83 6.46
N GLN A 17 3.30 2.96 7.26
CA GLN A 17 3.86 4.24 7.67
C GLN A 17 4.36 5.07 6.47
N LYS A 18 5.12 4.44 5.56
CA LYS A 18 5.60 5.10 4.34
C LYS A 18 4.45 5.54 3.43
N ALA A 19 3.41 4.70 3.30
CA ALA A 19 2.21 5.06 2.54
C ALA A 19 1.48 6.24 3.18
N SER A 20 1.35 6.28 4.50
CA SER A 20 0.70 7.38 5.24
C SER A 20 1.46 8.70 5.10
N ILE A 21 2.79 8.68 5.15
CA ILE A 21 3.62 9.86 4.90
C ILE A 21 3.40 10.39 3.47
N LEU A 22 3.35 9.49 2.48
CA LEU A 22 3.12 9.87 1.09
C LEU A 22 1.70 10.43 0.88
N MET A 23 0.68 9.87 1.54
CA MET A 23 -0.67 10.43 1.54
C MET A 23 -0.70 11.85 2.12
N GLY A 24 0.03 12.11 3.22
CA GLY A 24 0.17 13.44 3.77
C GLY A 24 0.81 14.43 2.78
N ALA A 25 1.88 14.02 2.08
CA ALA A 25 2.52 14.84 1.06
C ALA A 25 1.56 15.14 -0.12
N THR A 26 0.82 14.15 -0.60
CA THR A 26 -0.16 14.33 -1.67
C THR A 26 -1.31 15.24 -1.24
N PHE A 27 -1.77 15.16 0.01
CA PHE A 27 -2.78 16.06 0.56
C PHE A 27 -2.34 17.52 0.54
N ILE A 28 -1.08 17.81 0.89
CA ILE A 28 -0.50 19.15 0.82
C ILE A 28 -0.54 19.67 -0.63
N VAL A 29 -0.16 18.83 -1.61
CA VAL A 29 -0.23 19.17 -3.04
C VAL A 29 -1.65 19.53 -3.45
N PHE A 30 -2.66 18.76 -3.03
CA PHE A 30 -4.06 19.06 -3.32
C PHE A 30 -4.49 20.39 -2.73
N THR A 31 -4.15 20.65 -1.47
CA THR A 31 -4.50 21.91 -0.80
C THR A 31 -3.93 23.12 -1.56
N ILE A 32 -2.67 23.05 -1.98
CA ILE A 32 -2.03 24.10 -2.76
C ILE A 32 -2.73 24.26 -4.13
N THR A 33 -3.02 23.15 -4.81
CA THR A 33 -3.68 23.16 -6.13
C THR A 33 -5.07 23.78 -6.07
N VAL A 34 -5.89 23.40 -5.08
CA VAL A 34 -7.22 23.98 -4.86
C VAL A 34 -7.13 25.47 -4.54
N GLY A 35 -6.18 25.88 -3.70
CA GLY A 35 -5.93 27.25 -3.35
C GLY A 35 -5.52 28.12 -4.56
N GLN A 36 -4.79 27.59 -5.51
CA GLN A 36 -4.45 28.28 -6.77
C GLN A 36 -5.62 28.31 -7.75
N ALA A 37 -6.36 27.20 -7.88
CA ALA A 37 -7.53 27.13 -8.75
C ALA A 37 -8.60 28.15 -8.33
N SER A 38 -8.82 28.36 -7.04
CA SER A 38 -9.78 29.33 -6.52
C SER A 38 -9.40 30.79 -6.81
N LYS A 39 -8.14 31.07 -7.12
CA LYS A 39 -7.68 32.42 -7.56
C LYS A 39 -7.83 32.63 -9.08
N GLY A 40 -8.46 31.71 -9.79
CA GLY A 40 -8.72 31.81 -11.23
C GLY A 40 -7.51 31.47 -12.11
N SER A 41 -6.39 31.00 -11.56
CA SER A 41 -5.21 30.59 -12.32
C SER A 41 -4.72 29.23 -11.87
N LEU A 42 -4.76 28.24 -12.76
CA LEU A 42 -4.17 26.93 -12.53
C LEU A 42 -3.03 26.72 -13.54
N PRO A 43 -1.79 27.00 -13.16
CA PRO A 43 -0.66 26.82 -14.07
C PRO A 43 -0.46 25.35 -14.42
N LEU A 44 -0.11 25.07 -15.69
CA LEU A 44 0.09 23.71 -16.20
C LEU A 44 1.00 22.84 -15.33
N PRO A 45 2.15 23.34 -14.80
CA PRO A 45 2.99 22.55 -13.92
C PRO A 45 2.25 22.05 -12.68
N LEU A 46 1.40 22.87 -12.09
CA LEU A 46 0.65 22.52 -10.89
C LEU A 46 -0.45 21.49 -11.19
N LEU A 47 -1.10 21.59 -12.35
CA LEU A 47 -2.07 20.59 -12.82
C LEU A 47 -1.41 19.21 -13.00
N VAL A 48 -0.24 19.17 -13.63
CA VAL A 48 0.54 17.93 -13.81
C VAL A 48 0.87 17.32 -12.44
N LEU A 49 1.37 18.12 -11.51
CA LEU A 49 1.68 17.65 -10.16
C LEU A 49 0.46 17.10 -9.45
N ALA A 50 -0.69 17.77 -9.54
CA ALA A 50 -1.93 17.33 -8.94
C ALA A 50 -2.41 15.98 -9.49
N CYS A 51 -2.39 15.79 -10.82
CA CYS A 51 -2.79 14.53 -11.45
C CYS A 51 -1.92 13.35 -10.98
N PHE A 52 -0.59 13.50 -11.02
CA PHE A 52 0.32 12.45 -10.57
C PHE A 52 0.23 12.19 -9.08
N SER A 53 0.06 13.23 -8.26
CA SER A 53 -0.16 13.10 -6.81
C SER A 53 -1.46 12.37 -6.51
N PHE A 54 -2.52 12.61 -7.25
CA PHE A 54 -3.79 11.89 -7.10
C PHE A 54 -3.63 10.38 -7.39
N LEU A 55 -2.98 10.04 -8.52
CA LEU A 55 -2.72 8.64 -8.85
C LEU A 55 -1.80 7.96 -7.81
N SER A 56 -0.81 8.69 -7.31
CA SER A 56 0.06 8.23 -6.22
C SER A 56 -0.71 7.98 -4.94
N ALA A 57 -1.62 8.89 -4.58
CA ALA A 57 -2.48 8.74 -3.39
C ALA A 57 -3.38 7.49 -3.48
N ILE A 58 -3.98 7.23 -4.65
CA ILE A 58 -4.76 6.00 -4.87
C ILE A 58 -3.89 4.76 -4.60
N CYS A 59 -2.68 4.71 -5.16
CA CYS A 59 -1.77 3.59 -4.91
C CYS A 59 -1.38 3.48 -3.42
N ALA A 60 -1.16 4.60 -2.73
CA ALA A 60 -0.83 4.62 -1.31
C ALA A 60 -2.00 4.12 -0.44
N VAL A 61 -3.24 4.50 -0.76
CA VAL A 61 -4.44 3.97 -0.09
C VAL A 61 -4.54 2.45 -0.26
N MET A 62 -4.22 1.91 -1.45
CA MET A 62 -4.23 0.46 -1.70
C MET A 62 -3.21 -0.31 -0.85
N VAL A 63 -2.14 0.33 -0.36
CA VAL A 63 -1.18 -0.28 0.59
C VAL A 63 -1.83 -0.49 1.94
N VAL A 64 -2.53 0.53 2.46
CA VAL A 64 -3.11 0.53 3.81
C VAL A 64 -4.44 -0.21 3.86
N MET A 65 -5.14 -0.30 2.73
CA MET A 65 -6.46 -0.92 2.65
C MET A 65 -6.43 -2.39 3.10
N PRO A 66 -7.26 -2.80 4.09
CA PRO A 66 -7.30 -4.17 4.59
C PRO A 66 -7.57 -5.18 3.48
N SER A 67 -6.89 -6.33 3.54
CA SER A 67 -7.20 -7.48 2.69
C SER A 67 -8.31 -8.31 3.34
N THR A 68 -9.53 -8.06 2.96
CA THR A 68 -10.71 -8.82 3.38
C THR A 68 -11.10 -9.89 2.36
N ARG A 69 -10.12 -10.55 1.73
CA ARG A 69 -10.45 -11.67 0.84
C ARG A 69 -11.05 -12.79 1.66
N GLY A 70 -12.25 -13.22 1.27
CA GLY A 70 -12.90 -14.40 1.83
C GLY A 70 -12.04 -15.66 1.73
N PRO A 71 -12.43 -16.75 2.41
CA PRO A 71 -11.70 -17.99 2.37
C PRO A 71 -11.55 -18.44 0.93
N PRO A 72 -10.38 -18.99 0.55
CA PRO A 72 -10.25 -19.68 -0.72
C PRO A 72 -11.26 -20.85 -0.74
N ALA A 73 -11.72 -21.19 -1.95
CA ALA A 73 -12.67 -22.28 -2.13
C ALA A 73 -12.20 -23.65 -1.57
N GLU A 74 -10.90 -23.80 -1.29
CA GLU A 74 -10.29 -24.97 -0.67
C GLU A 74 -9.66 -24.60 0.66
N ILE A 75 -10.36 -24.91 1.76
CA ILE A 75 -9.88 -24.72 3.15
C ILE A 75 -8.56 -25.45 3.38
N GLU A 76 -8.36 -26.59 2.76
CA GLU A 76 -7.17 -27.42 2.90
C GLU A 76 -5.88 -26.74 2.44
N LYS A 77 -5.97 -25.83 1.47
CA LYS A 77 -4.86 -25.02 0.96
C LYS A 77 -4.78 -23.62 1.58
N SER A 78 -5.72 -23.28 2.45
CA SER A 78 -5.77 -21.97 3.09
C SER A 78 -4.83 -21.88 4.29
N ASN A 79 -4.48 -20.65 4.66
CA ASN A 79 -3.81 -20.38 5.91
C ASN A 79 -4.84 -20.28 7.03
N ILE A 80 -5.02 -21.37 7.79
CA ILE A 80 -5.97 -21.44 8.90
C ILE A 80 -5.62 -20.49 10.06
N LEU A 81 -4.38 -20.02 10.15
CA LEU A 81 -3.93 -19.05 11.16
C LEU A 81 -4.21 -17.61 10.74
N PHE A 82 -4.60 -17.38 9.49
CA PHE A 82 -4.92 -16.04 8.99
C PHE A 82 -6.32 -15.62 9.43
N PHE A 83 -6.43 -14.44 10.08
CA PHE A 83 -7.71 -13.96 10.63
C PHE A 83 -8.84 -13.90 9.59
N GLY A 84 -8.55 -13.56 8.35
CA GLY A 84 -9.53 -13.51 7.26
C GLY A 84 -10.08 -14.87 6.84
N VAL A 85 -9.50 -15.97 7.35
CA VAL A 85 -9.96 -17.34 7.12
C VAL A 85 -10.72 -17.85 8.35
N PHE A 86 -10.08 -17.86 9.53
CA PHE A 86 -10.69 -18.49 10.70
C PHE A 86 -11.91 -17.72 11.25
N THR A 87 -11.98 -16.40 11.06
CA THR A 87 -13.17 -15.63 11.49
C THR A 87 -14.44 -15.95 10.71
N GLN A 88 -14.34 -16.71 9.62
CA GLN A 88 -15.49 -17.16 8.82
C GLN A 88 -15.91 -18.60 9.15
N MET A 89 -15.17 -19.27 10.03
CA MET A 89 -15.48 -20.62 10.53
C MET A 89 -16.25 -20.53 11.85
N ARG A 90 -16.95 -21.60 12.18
CA ARG A 90 -17.48 -21.78 13.52
C ARG A 90 -16.34 -22.11 14.48
N GLU A 91 -16.45 -21.73 15.73
CA GLU A 91 -15.39 -21.92 16.75
C GLU A 91 -15.00 -23.41 16.90
N GLU A 92 -16.00 -24.30 16.92
CA GLU A 92 -15.78 -25.74 17.03
C GLU A 92 -15.02 -26.29 15.83
N GLU A 93 -15.43 -25.89 14.62
CA GLU A 93 -14.79 -26.32 13.37
C GLU A 93 -13.34 -25.85 13.29
N PHE A 94 -13.09 -24.60 13.69
CA PHE A 94 -11.73 -24.05 13.76
C PHE A 94 -10.87 -24.81 14.78
N THR A 95 -11.42 -25.10 15.97
CA THR A 95 -10.70 -25.79 17.03
C THR A 95 -10.30 -27.20 16.60
N GLU A 96 -11.24 -27.98 16.03
CA GLU A 96 -10.98 -29.33 15.52
C GLU A 96 -9.91 -29.32 14.43
N LEU A 97 -10.01 -28.38 13.47
CA LEU A 97 -9.04 -28.23 12.39
C LEU A 97 -7.64 -27.89 12.90
N VAL A 98 -7.54 -27.00 13.91
CA VAL A 98 -6.26 -26.64 14.51
C VAL A 98 -5.65 -27.82 15.26
N VAL A 99 -6.44 -28.55 16.06
CA VAL A 99 -5.99 -29.74 16.79
C VAL A 99 -5.46 -30.80 15.81
N GLU A 100 -6.21 -31.07 14.74
CA GLU A 100 -5.77 -31.99 13.68
C GLU A 100 -4.43 -31.56 13.04
N ARG A 101 -4.28 -30.27 12.71
CA ARG A 101 -3.05 -29.74 12.09
C ARG A 101 -1.85 -29.72 13.05
N LEU A 102 -2.08 -29.72 14.35
CA LEU A 102 -1.04 -29.75 15.36
C LEU A 102 -0.79 -31.16 15.94
N ALA A 103 -1.47 -32.19 15.44
CA ALA A 103 -1.39 -33.57 15.96
C ALA A 103 0.00 -34.19 15.77
N THR A 104 0.78 -33.77 14.78
CA THR A 104 2.15 -34.25 14.56
C THR A 104 3.11 -33.08 14.34
N ASP A 105 4.37 -33.28 14.71
CA ASP A 105 5.42 -32.26 14.51
C ASP A 105 5.53 -31.85 13.03
N GLU A 106 5.42 -32.80 12.11
CA GLU A 106 5.47 -32.48 10.68
C GLU A 106 4.32 -31.60 10.23
N SER A 107 3.09 -31.91 10.59
CA SER A 107 1.91 -31.12 10.21
C SER A 107 1.93 -29.74 10.86
N MET A 108 2.43 -29.63 12.09
CA MET A 108 2.64 -28.39 12.80
C MET A 108 3.65 -27.49 12.06
N PHE A 109 4.84 -28.02 11.71
CA PHE A 109 5.83 -27.27 10.97
C PHE A 109 5.36 -26.84 9.57
N ARG A 110 4.63 -27.70 8.86
CA ARG A 110 4.04 -27.39 7.56
C ARG A 110 3.04 -26.24 7.67
N THR A 111 2.21 -26.23 8.71
CA THR A 111 1.23 -25.17 8.97
C THR A 111 1.92 -23.83 9.23
N MET A 112 2.94 -23.83 10.10
CA MET A 112 3.73 -22.64 10.40
C MET A 112 4.49 -22.10 9.17
N LEU A 113 5.08 -22.97 8.34
CA LEU A 113 5.78 -22.58 7.12
C LEU A 113 4.81 -21.98 6.09
N ARG A 114 3.60 -22.54 5.97
CA ARG A 114 2.56 -22.02 5.11
C ARG A 114 2.11 -20.62 5.54
N ASP A 115 1.94 -20.39 6.84
CA ASP A 115 1.61 -19.06 7.38
C ASP A 115 2.68 -18.03 7.01
N VAL A 116 3.94 -18.32 7.30
CA VAL A 116 5.06 -17.44 6.96
C VAL A 116 5.11 -17.16 5.45
N TYR A 117 4.96 -18.17 4.61
CA TYR A 117 5.02 -18.01 3.15
C TYR A 117 3.86 -17.16 2.63
N GLN A 118 2.62 -17.44 3.03
CA GLN A 118 1.45 -16.73 2.53
C GLN A 118 1.42 -15.27 3.00
N ASN A 119 1.79 -15.01 4.26
CA ASN A 119 1.93 -13.65 4.77
C ASN A 119 3.02 -12.87 4.01
N GLY A 120 4.14 -13.50 3.70
CA GLY A 120 5.19 -12.92 2.87
C GLY A 120 4.73 -12.59 1.44
N GLN A 121 3.91 -13.44 0.82
CA GLN A 121 3.32 -13.19 -0.50
C GLN A 121 2.37 -11.98 -0.48
N VAL A 122 1.53 -11.86 0.54
CA VAL A 122 0.63 -10.70 0.69
C VAL A 122 1.44 -9.42 0.87
N LEU A 123 2.46 -9.45 1.71
CA LEU A 123 3.34 -8.31 1.96
C LEU A 123 4.00 -7.83 0.65
N GLN A 124 4.61 -8.74 -0.10
CA GLN A 124 5.32 -8.41 -1.33
C GLN A 124 4.38 -7.98 -2.46
N ARG A 125 3.36 -8.80 -2.76
CA ARG A 125 2.49 -8.61 -3.94
C ARG A 125 1.49 -7.49 -3.77
N LYS A 126 1.04 -7.21 -2.55
CA LYS A 126 0.10 -6.14 -2.27
C LYS A 126 0.82 -4.89 -1.76
N LYS A 127 1.40 -4.93 -0.54
CA LYS A 127 1.91 -3.73 0.12
C LYS A 127 3.10 -3.11 -0.62
N TYR A 128 4.18 -3.86 -0.81
CA TYR A 128 5.39 -3.31 -1.42
C TYR A 128 5.24 -2.98 -2.90
N ARG A 129 4.42 -3.73 -3.64
CA ARG A 129 4.17 -3.43 -5.06
C ARG A 129 3.42 -2.11 -5.23
N TYR A 130 2.32 -1.90 -4.50
CA TYR A 130 1.57 -0.65 -4.58
C TYR A 130 2.34 0.53 -4.01
N LEU A 131 3.11 0.31 -2.92
CA LEU A 131 4.02 1.32 -2.39
C LEU A 131 5.04 1.77 -3.43
N GLY A 132 5.64 0.82 -4.16
CA GLY A 132 6.56 1.10 -5.24
C GLY A 132 5.93 1.93 -6.37
N TYR A 133 4.70 1.62 -6.77
CA TYR A 133 3.98 2.42 -7.76
C TYR A 133 3.66 3.82 -7.25
N ALA A 134 3.21 3.94 -6.00
CA ALA A 134 2.90 5.23 -5.40
C ALA A 134 4.11 6.18 -5.40
N TYR A 135 5.27 5.72 -4.96
CA TYR A 135 6.50 6.51 -4.97
C TYR A 135 6.97 6.86 -6.39
N ARG A 136 6.91 5.91 -7.33
CA ARG A 136 7.31 6.17 -8.73
C ARG A 136 6.42 7.21 -9.39
N LEU A 137 5.10 7.15 -9.18
CA LEU A 137 4.16 8.13 -9.70
C LEU A 137 4.41 9.51 -9.09
N PHE A 138 4.63 9.59 -7.78
CA PHE A 138 4.92 10.86 -7.12
C PHE A 138 6.23 11.49 -7.63
N LEU A 139 7.29 10.70 -7.75
CA LEU A 139 8.57 11.17 -8.28
C LEU A 139 8.45 11.59 -9.75
N ALA A 140 7.73 10.82 -10.58
CA ALA A 140 7.47 11.19 -11.97
C ALA A 140 6.70 12.53 -12.05
N GLY A 141 5.69 12.71 -11.19
CA GLY A 141 4.95 13.96 -11.09
C GLY A 141 5.84 15.15 -10.73
N LEU A 142 6.69 15.01 -9.72
CA LEU A 142 7.65 16.05 -9.32
C LEU A 142 8.62 16.39 -10.47
N THR A 143 9.17 15.38 -11.14
CA THR A 143 10.12 15.56 -12.23
C THR A 143 9.48 16.27 -13.42
N LEU A 144 8.29 15.80 -13.86
CA LEU A 144 7.56 16.42 -14.97
C LEU A 144 7.12 17.84 -14.65
N THR A 145 6.71 18.10 -13.39
CA THR A 145 6.37 19.45 -12.94
C THR A 145 7.56 20.39 -13.02
N LEU A 146 8.74 19.93 -12.57
CA LEU A 146 9.97 20.73 -12.66
C LEU A 146 10.30 21.03 -14.11
N ILE A 147 10.24 20.04 -15.01
CA ILE A 147 10.48 20.23 -16.44
C ILE A 147 9.47 21.22 -17.03
N ALA A 148 8.18 21.05 -16.74
CA ALA A 148 7.15 21.97 -17.21
C ALA A 148 7.37 23.41 -16.69
N PHE A 149 7.80 23.55 -15.45
CA PHE A 149 8.13 24.86 -14.88
C PHE A 149 9.31 25.52 -15.60
N LEU A 150 10.37 24.77 -15.89
CA LEU A 150 11.53 25.30 -16.62
C LEU A 150 11.19 25.69 -18.08
N LEU A 151 10.32 24.92 -18.75
CA LEU A 151 9.95 25.17 -20.14
C LEU A 151 8.91 26.29 -20.30
N PHE A 152 7.97 26.39 -19.38
CA PHE A 152 6.82 27.30 -19.48
C PHE A 152 6.83 28.42 -18.45
N GLY A 153 7.50 28.26 -17.31
CA GLY A 153 7.58 29.25 -16.23
C GLY A 153 8.41 30.46 -16.60
N GLY A 154 9.46 30.30 -17.40
CA GLY A 154 10.31 31.40 -17.90
C GLY A 154 9.61 32.40 -18.82
N ARG A 155 8.44 32.05 -19.36
CA ARG A 155 7.63 32.94 -20.22
C ARG A 155 6.77 33.94 -19.46
N ASN A 156 6.56 33.72 -18.16
CA ASN A 156 5.72 34.58 -17.31
C ASN A 156 6.49 35.41 -16.28
N VAL A 157 7.83 35.32 -16.29
CA VAL A 157 8.67 36.27 -15.54
C VAL A 157 8.91 37.45 -16.48
N ALA A 158 7.94 38.35 -16.52
CA ALA A 158 8.21 39.69 -17.09
C ALA A 158 9.36 40.31 -16.29
N PRO A 159 10.34 40.97 -16.98
CA PRO A 159 11.46 41.60 -16.29
C PRO A 159 10.93 42.68 -15.35
N LEU A 160 11.20 42.52 -14.06
CA LEU A 160 11.14 43.62 -13.11
C LEU A 160 12.31 44.56 -13.51
N ILE A 161 12.03 45.52 -14.39
CA ILE A 161 12.82 46.74 -14.59
C ILE A 161 11.89 47.92 -14.31
#